data_140f0fd739be90cf6965eb7042a7c046
#
_entry.id   140f0fd739be90cf6965eb7042a7c046
#
_cell.length_a   1.000
_cell.length_b   1.000
_cell.length_c   1.000
_cell.angle_alpha   90.00
_cell.angle_beta   90.00
_cell.angle_gamma   90.00
#
_symmetry.space_group_name_H-M   'P 1'
#
loop_
_entity.id
_entity.type
_entity.pdbx_description
1 polymer ?
#
loop_
_entity_poly.entity_id
_entity_poly.type
_entity_poly.pdbx_seq_one_letter_code
_entity_poly.pdbx_strand_id
1 'polypeptide(L)'
;ARMYDIMKLAGRACNSEHRLWEEMLKARREVFQTKLEEYKVTIESFERDGDVDKREEVYAGKVEVLNKALEEAANEAEAINDEEILFGWGITRYTEVTKLNTRFEPFKKLWTMTWETFKNHREWMQGPFSKLNSEIIDENVSDSVRDMAKLVKRFSGKGGGELMPKPLAVA
;
A
#
# COMPACT_ATOMS: atom_id res chain seq x y z
N ALA A 1 -34.18 -48.34 1.99
CA ALA A 1 -34.14 -47.50 3.22
C ALA A 1 -32.71 -47.00 3.49
N ARG A 2 -31.72 -47.87 3.71
CA ARG A 2 -30.35 -47.50 4.10
C ARG A 2 -29.66 -46.51 3.13
N MET A 3 -29.78 -46.68 1.82
CA MET A 3 -29.11 -45.81 0.83
C MET A 3 -29.72 -44.40 0.85
N TYR A 4 -31.01 -44.27 0.96
CA TYR A 4 -31.72 -42.98 1.09
C TYR A 4 -31.30 -42.24 2.37
N ASP A 5 -31.17 -42.94 3.50
CA ASP A 5 -30.75 -42.34 4.76
C ASP A 5 -29.31 -41.84 4.73
N ILE A 6 -28.42 -42.58 4.05
CA ILE A 6 -27.02 -42.17 3.83
C ILE A 6 -26.97 -40.92 2.94
N MET A 7 -27.71 -40.86 1.84
CA MET A 7 -27.78 -39.70 0.96
C MET A 7 -28.32 -38.48 1.70
N LYS A 8 -29.33 -38.65 2.53
CA LYS A 8 -29.90 -37.58 3.34
C LYS A 8 -28.92 -37.03 4.41
N LEU A 9 -28.15 -37.92 5.04
CA LEU A 9 -27.10 -37.54 5.99
C LEU A 9 -25.96 -36.82 5.29
N ALA A 10 -25.50 -37.32 4.15
CA ALA A 10 -24.47 -36.66 3.34
C ALA A 10 -24.91 -35.28 2.87
N GLY A 11 -26.16 -35.13 2.40
CA GLY A 11 -26.70 -33.83 2.02
C GLY A 11 -26.78 -32.82 3.18
N ARG A 12 -27.15 -33.29 4.39
CA ARG A 12 -27.14 -32.44 5.58
C ARG A 12 -25.74 -31.99 5.96
N ALA A 13 -24.77 -32.90 5.95
CA ALA A 13 -23.37 -32.61 6.24
C ALA A 13 -22.82 -31.58 5.22
N CYS A 14 -23.05 -31.80 3.92
CA CYS A 14 -22.63 -30.88 2.87
C CYS A 14 -23.25 -29.49 3.06
N ASN A 15 -24.56 -29.40 3.39
CA ASN A 15 -25.20 -28.11 3.64
C ASN A 15 -24.68 -27.40 4.89
N SER A 16 -24.32 -28.17 5.94
CA SER A 16 -23.73 -27.56 7.16
C SER A 16 -22.33 -27.00 6.89
N GLU A 17 -21.51 -27.74 6.15
CA GLU A 17 -20.19 -27.30 5.70
C GLU A 17 -20.28 -26.05 4.82
N HIS A 18 -21.18 -26.05 3.83
CA HIS A 18 -21.40 -24.90 2.96
C HIS A 18 -21.75 -23.63 3.75
N ARG A 19 -22.66 -23.75 4.74
CA ARG A 19 -23.02 -22.61 5.60
C ARG A 19 -21.85 -22.12 6.44
N LEU A 20 -21.03 -23.03 6.95
CA LEU A 20 -19.83 -22.66 7.71
C LEU A 20 -18.85 -21.85 6.86
N TRP A 21 -18.59 -22.31 5.64
CA TRP A 21 -17.72 -21.59 4.70
C TRP A 21 -18.28 -20.22 4.32
N GLU A 22 -19.59 -20.10 4.12
CA GLU A 22 -20.23 -18.80 3.88
C GLU A 22 -20.05 -17.83 5.06
N GLU A 23 -20.20 -18.33 6.30
CA GLU A 23 -20.00 -17.52 7.50
C GLU A 23 -18.53 -17.09 7.64
N MET A 24 -17.60 -17.98 7.34
CA MET A 24 -16.16 -17.65 7.32
C MET A 24 -15.82 -16.59 6.29
N LEU A 25 -16.37 -16.68 5.08
CA LEU A 25 -16.17 -15.67 4.05
C LEU A 25 -16.73 -14.31 4.45
N LYS A 26 -17.92 -14.27 5.07
CA LYS A 26 -18.49 -13.03 5.60
C LYS A 26 -17.60 -12.39 6.65
N ALA A 27 -17.15 -13.17 7.62
CA ALA A 27 -16.23 -12.70 8.67
C ALA A 27 -14.90 -12.20 8.09
N ARG A 28 -14.35 -12.91 7.09
CA ARG A 28 -13.13 -12.48 6.37
C ARG A 28 -13.30 -11.13 5.69
N ARG A 29 -14.46 -10.90 5.05
CA ARG A 29 -14.78 -9.61 4.40
C ARG A 29 -14.84 -8.46 5.42
N GLU A 30 -15.44 -8.68 6.58
CA GLU A 30 -15.50 -7.67 7.65
C GLU A 30 -14.10 -7.34 8.20
N VAL A 31 -13.28 -8.35 8.44
CA VAL A 31 -11.88 -8.17 8.85
C VAL A 31 -11.09 -7.41 7.78
N PHE A 32 -11.28 -7.76 6.51
CA PHE A 32 -10.62 -7.08 5.40
C PHE A 32 -11.02 -5.61 5.29
N GLN A 33 -12.30 -5.29 5.46
CA GLN A 33 -12.79 -3.91 5.48
C GLN A 33 -12.16 -3.09 6.63
N THR A 34 -12.02 -3.71 7.81
CA THR A 34 -11.35 -3.07 8.95
C THR A 34 -9.88 -2.77 8.66
N LYS A 35 -9.16 -3.71 8.04
CA LYS A 35 -7.77 -3.48 7.60
C LYS A 35 -7.65 -2.32 6.60
N LEU A 36 -8.56 -2.20 5.64
CA LEU A 36 -8.56 -1.10 4.69
C LEU A 36 -8.74 0.26 5.38
N GLU A 37 -9.58 0.34 6.41
CA GLU A 37 -9.74 1.56 7.19
C GLU A 37 -8.48 1.89 8.01
N GLU A 38 -7.79 0.89 8.57
CA GLU A 38 -6.50 1.07 9.25
C GLU A 38 -5.43 1.60 8.28
N TYR A 39 -5.36 1.08 7.05
CA TYR A 39 -4.44 1.58 6.03
C TYR A 39 -4.75 3.02 5.65
N LYS A 40 -6.02 3.39 5.56
CA LYS A 40 -6.44 4.76 5.31
C LYS A 40 -5.95 5.71 6.40
N VAL A 41 -6.15 5.35 7.68
CA VAL A 41 -5.65 6.13 8.82
C VAL A 41 -4.12 6.26 8.78
N THR A 42 -3.43 5.19 8.40
CA THR A 42 -1.97 5.21 8.26
C THR A 42 -1.51 6.16 7.15
N ILE A 43 -2.18 6.16 5.99
CA ILE A 43 -1.90 7.10 4.89
C ILE A 43 -2.16 8.54 5.35
N GLU A 44 -3.25 8.80 6.07
CA GLU A 44 -3.56 10.11 6.63
C GLU A 44 -2.50 10.59 7.64
N SER A 45 -1.82 9.67 8.32
CA SER A 45 -0.69 10.05 9.18
C SER A 45 0.48 10.63 8.38
N PHE A 46 0.77 10.12 7.19
CA PHE A 46 1.80 10.69 6.31
C PHE A 46 1.47 12.12 5.83
N GLU A 47 0.19 12.48 5.74
CA GLU A 47 -0.25 13.84 5.39
C GLU A 47 -0.01 14.84 6.53
N ARG A 48 -0.05 14.35 7.77
CA ARG A 48 0.10 15.17 8.99
C ARG A 48 1.53 15.23 9.50
N ASP A 49 2.29 14.16 9.28
CA ASP A 49 3.67 14.02 9.74
C ASP A 49 4.65 14.50 8.68
N GLY A 50 5.46 15.48 9.00
CA GLY A 50 6.48 16.05 8.11
C GLY A 50 7.71 16.49 8.88
N ASP A 51 7.99 15.86 10.02
CA ASP A 51 9.16 16.16 10.83
C ASP A 51 10.38 15.43 10.25
N VAL A 52 11.17 16.14 9.46
CA VAL A 52 12.30 15.63 8.65
C VAL A 52 13.57 15.42 9.48
N ASP A 53 13.66 16.03 10.66
CA ASP A 53 14.87 15.97 11.46
C ASP A 53 15.19 14.55 11.94
N LYS A 54 16.05 13.86 11.16
CA LYS A 54 16.70 12.58 11.49
C LYS A 54 15.82 11.32 11.49
N ARG A 55 14.74 11.28 10.70
CA ARG A 55 13.82 10.13 10.67
C ARG A 55 13.58 9.55 9.28
N GLU A 56 14.42 9.88 8.31
CA GLU A 56 14.25 9.44 6.90
C GLU A 56 14.18 7.92 6.78
N GLU A 57 15.07 7.22 7.50
CA GLU A 57 15.11 5.76 7.55
C GLU A 57 13.81 5.18 8.15
N VAL A 58 13.29 5.82 9.21
CA VAL A 58 12.06 5.37 9.88
C VAL A 58 10.84 5.54 8.94
N TYR A 59 10.76 6.67 8.24
CA TYR A 59 9.67 6.90 7.29
C TYR A 59 9.78 6.00 6.06
N ALA A 60 10.97 5.79 5.53
CA ALA A 60 11.20 4.83 4.46
C ALA A 60 10.79 3.41 4.87
N GLY A 61 11.12 2.98 6.10
CA GLY A 61 10.68 1.71 6.66
C GLY A 61 9.16 1.60 6.79
N LYS A 62 8.48 2.65 7.30
CA LYS A 62 7.00 2.70 7.37
C LYS A 62 6.36 2.60 5.99
N VAL A 63 6.92 3.29 5.00
CA VAL A 63 6.46 3.26 3.61
C VAL A 63 6.61 1.87 3.01
N GLU A 64 7.73 1.19 3.25
CA GLU A 64 7.94 -0.17 2.76
C GLU A 64 6.95 -1.17 3.35
N VAL A 65 6.72 -1.09 4.67
CA VAL A 65 5.73 -1.93 5.36
C VAL A 65 4.33 -1.70 4.80
N LEU A 66 3.91 -0.44 4.65
CA LEU A 66 2.58 -0.12 4.12
C LEU A 66 2.44 -0.50 2.65
N ASN A 67 3.50 -0.35 1.84
CA ASN A 67 3.48 -0.78 0.45
C ASN A 67 3.22 -2.29 0.33
N LYS A 68 3.94 -3.10 1.10
CA LYS A 68 3.71 -4.56 1.14
C LYS A 68 2.30 -4.90 1.62
N ALA A 69 1.81 -4.21 2.64
CA ALA A 69 0.46 -4.42 3.16
C ALA A 69 -0.63 -4.09 2.12
N LEU A 70 -0.45 -3.03 1.31
CA LEU A 70 -1.37 -2.68 0.23
C LEU A 70 -1.30 -3.66 -0.95
N GLU A 71 -0.12 -4.20 -1.27
CA GLU A 71 0.04 -5.27 -2.27
C GLU A 71 -0.65 -6.56 -1.80
N GLU A 72 -0.46 -6.95 -0.54
CA GLU A 72 -1.17 -8.08 0.07
C GLU A 72 -2.68 -7.87 0.10
N ALA A 73 -3.14 -6.64 0.36
CA ALA A 73 -4.56 -6.30 0.32
C ALA A 73 -5.15 -6.42 -1.09
N ALA A 74 -4.41 -6.08 -2.13
CA ALA A 74 -4.87 -6.28 -3.50
C ALA A 74 -5.05 -7.78 -3.81
N ASN A 75 -4.09 -8.62 -3.42
CA ASN A 75 -4.16 -10.07 -3.58
C ASN A 75 -5.30 -10.68 -2.73
N GLU A 76 -5.51 -10.18 -1.52
CA GLU A 76 -6.61 -10.63 -0.65
C GLU A 76 -7.98 -10.26 -1.22
N ALA A 77 -8.12 -9.08 -1.85
CA ALA A 77 -9.35 -8.68 -2.54
C ALA A 77 -9.68 -9.61 -3.72
N GLU A 78 -8.68 -10.00 -4.51
CA GLU A 78 -8.84 -10.97 -5.59
C GLU A 78 -9.26 -12.34 -5.05
N ALA A 79 -8.59 -12.83 -4.00
CA ALA A 79 -8.92 -14.11 -3.39
C ALA A 79 -10.36 -14.14 -2.81
N ILE A 80 -10.81 -13.05 -2.18
CA ILE A 80 -12.20 -12.94 -1.71
C ILE A 80 -13.17 -12.96 -2.89
N ASN A 81 -12.87 -12.26 -3.98
CA ASN A 81 -13.71 -12.27 -5.18
C ASN A 81 -13.82 -13.66 -5.81
N ASP A 82 -12.72 -14.42 -5.84
CA ASP A 82 -12.72 -15.81 -6.34
C ASP A 82 -13.61 -16.71 -5.46
N GLU A 83 -13.55 -16.56 -4.14
CA GLU A 83 -14.41 -17.27 -3.22
C GLU A 83 -15.90 -16.85 -3.39
N GLU A 84 -16.19 -15.56 -3.57
CA GLU A 84 -17.54 -15.07 -3.87
C GLU A 84 -18.13 -15.73 -5.15
N ILE A 85 -17.30 -15.86 -6.18
CA ILE A 85 -17.71 -16.55 -7.43
C ILE A 85 -18.04 -18.02 -7.16
N LEU A 86 -17.22 -18.73 -6.37
CA LEU A 86 -17.46 -20.14 -6.02
C LEU A 86 -18.79 -20.34 -5.28
N PHE A 87 -19.19 -19.36 -4.44
CA PHE A 87 -20.48 -19.38 -3.74
C PHE A 87 -21.64 -18.85 -4.60
N GLY A 88 -21.38 -18.41 -5.83
CA GLY A 88 -22.40 -17.79 -6.68
C GLY A 88 -22.84 -16.42 -6.21
N TRP A 89 -22.03 -15.75 -5.39
CA TRP A 89 -22.29 -14.39 -4.94
C TRP A 89 -21.88 -13.37 -6.01
N GLY A 90 -22.43 -12.17 -5.92
CA GLY A 90 -21.97 -11.07 -6.76
C GLY A 90 -20.58 -10.60 -6.33
N ILE A 91 -19.69 -10.34 -7.30
CA ILE A 91 -18.32 -9.87 -7.07
C ILE A 91 -18.32 -8.51 -6.37
N THR A 92 -17.63 -8.41 -5.25
CA THR A 92 -17.45 -7.16 -4.52
C THR A 92 -16.32 -6.34 -5.14
N ARG A 93 -16.63 -5.12 -5.59
CA ARG A 93 -15.61 -4.22 -6.15
C ARG A 93 -14.86 -3.50 -5.04
N TYR A 94 -13.68 -3.94 -4.72
CA TYR A 94 -12.79 -3.29 -3.73
C TYR A 94 -12.05 -2.08 -4.35
N THR A 95 -12.82 -1.09 -4.84
CA THR A 95 -12.26 0.15 -5.42
C THR A 95 -11.47 0.97 -4.40
N GLU A 96 -11.67 0.72 -3.11
CA GLU A 96 -10.94 1.38 -2.02
C GLU A 96 -9.47 1.04 -2.05
N VAL A 97 -9.09 -0.21 -2.34
CA VAL A 97 -7.68 -0.62 -2.48
C VAL A 97 -6.96 0.22 -3.53
N THR A 98 -7.59 0.40 -4.70
CA THR A 98 -7.03 1.23 -5.78
C THR A 98 -6.93 2.70 -5.37
N LYS A 99 -7.94 3.24 -4.67
CA LYS A 99 -7.93 4.62 -4.15
C LYS A 99 -6.82 4.82 -3.11
N LEU A 100 -6.65 3.88 -2.19
CA LEU A 100 -5.59 3.92 -1.17
C LEU A 100 -4.21 3.88 -1.83
N ASN A 101 -3.97 3.00 -2.79
CA ASN A 101 -2.73 2.95 -3.55
C ASN A 101 -2.44 4.28 -4.28
N THR A 102 -3.43 4.85 -4.96
CA THR A 102 -3.29 6.13 -5.67
C THR A 102 -3.00 7.30 -4.71
N ARG A 103 -3.62 7.30 -3.52
CA ARG A 103 -3.40 8.31 -2.49
C ARG A 103 -2.02 8.14 -1.82
N PHE A 104 -1.56 6.92 -1.65
CA PHE A 104 -0.29 6.59 -1.02
C PHE A 104 0.93 6.83 -1.93
N GLU A 105 0.79 6.66 -3.24
CA GLU A 105 1.88 6.74 -4.23
C GLU A 105 2.80 7.97 -4.10
N PRO A 106 2.29 9.22 -3.91
CA PRO A 106 3.15 10.39 -3.75
C PRO A 106 3.99 10.35 -2.46
N PHE A 107 3.47 9.79 -1.37
CA PHE A 107 4.20 9.65 -0.11
C PHE A 107 5.27 8.57 -0.22
N LYS A 108 4.92 7.44 -0.85
CA LYS A 108 5.88 6.39 -1.18
C LYS A 108 7.05 6.97 -1.95
N LYS A 109 6.78 7.70 -3.03
CA LYS A 109 7.80 8.30 -3.87
C LYS A 109 8.64 9.32 -3.10
N LEU A 110 8.02 10.19 -2.31
CA LEU A 110 8.69 11.19 -1.49
C LEU A 110 9.72 10.56 -0.56
N TRP A 111 9.28 9.65 0.30
CA TRP A 111 10.15 9.10 1.33
C TRP A 111 11.20 8.11 0.80
N THR A 112 10.89 7.36 -0.26
CA THR A 112 11.87 6.50 -0.93
C THR A 112 12.99 7.35 -1.53
N MET A 113 12.64 8.41 -2.29
CA MET A 113 13.63 9.29 -2.89
C MET A 113 14.46 10.06 -1.85
N THR A 114 13.81 10.55 -0.79
CA THR A 114 14.50 11.22 0.32
C THR A 114 15.53 10.30 0.93
N TRP A 115 15.16 9.06 1.26
CA TRP A 115 16.07 8.08 1.83
C TRP A 115 17.20 7.71 0.88
N GLU A 116 16.92 7.45 -0.39
CA GLU A 116 17.94 7.16 -1.40
C GLU A 116 18.92 8.31 -1.58
N THR A 117 18.44 9.54 -1.61
CA THR A 117 19.28 10.74 -1.71
C THR A 117 20.20 10.87 -0.50
N PHE A 118 19.69 10.66 0.72
CA PHE A 118 20.51 10.68 1.94
C PHE A 118 21.57 9.59 1.93
N LYS A 119 21.20 8.37 1.55
CA LYS A 119 22.12 7.24 1.44
C LYS A 119 23.22 7.51 0.43
N ASN A 120 22.84 7.94 -0.78
CA ASN A 120 23.77 8.26 -1.85
C ASN A 120 24.70 9.41 -1.45
N HIS A 121 24.17 10.50 -0.88
CA HIS A 121 24.98 11.63 -0.40
C HIS A 121 26.00 11.18 0.65
N ARG A 122 25.60 10.34 1.59
CA ARG A 122 26.52 9.78 2.59
C ARG A 122 27.62 8.93 1.95
N GLU A 123 27.28 8.09 0.98
CA GLU A 123 28.24 7.27 0.23
C GLU A 123 29.20 8.14 -0.59
N TRP A 124 28.71 9.20 -1.23
CA TRP A 124 29.56 10.14 -2.01
C TRP A 124 30.52 10.92 -1.12
N MET A 125 30.07 11.37 0.05
CA MET A 125 30.90 12.17 0.96
C MET A 125 31.88 11.35 1.81
N GLN A 126 31.57 10.10 2.11
CA GLN A 126 32.38 9.24 2.99
C GLN A 126 33.08 8.10 2.24
N GLY A 127 32.71 7.84 1.00
CA GLY A 127 33.28 6.79 0.17
C GLY A 127 34.64 7.18 -0.44
N PRO A 128 35.39 6.20 -0.94
CA PRO A 128 36.65 6.46 -1.62
C PRO A 128 36.43 7.19 -2.93
N PHE A 129 37.15 8.29 -3.13
CA PHE A 129 37.08 9.16 -4.32
C PHE A 129 37.21 8.36 -5.64
N SER A 130 38.04 7.31 -5.64
CA SER A 130 38.25 6.46 -6.84
C SER A 130 37.00 5.69 -7.31
N LYS A 131 35.95 5.60 -6.47
CA LYS A 131 34.66 4.96 -6.83
C LYS A 131 33.60 5.95 -7.30
N LEU A 132 33.88 7.24 -7.22
CA LEU A 132 32.93 8.27 -7.65
C LEU A 132 32.92 8.37 -9.18
N ASN A 133 31.73 8.31 -9.74
CA ASN A 133 31.49 8.58 -11.14
C ASN A 133 30.61 9.83 -11.25
N SER A 134 31.19 10.93 -11.76
CA SER A 134 30.52 12.23 -11.86
C SER A 134 29.28 12.19 -12.76
N GLU A 135 29.31 11.40 -13.83
CA GLU A 135 28.19 11.30 -14.77
C GLU A 135 26.97 10.62 -14.11
N ILE A 136 27.21 9.51 -13.37
CA ILE A 136 26.15 8.80 -12.63
C ILE A 136 25.60 9.66 -11.50
N ILE A 137 26.45 10.42 -10.81
CA ILE A 137 26.03 11.33 -9.74
C ILE A 137 25.16 12.45 -10.31
N ASP A 138 25.57 13.07 -11.41
CA ASP A 138 24.83 14.15 -12.07
C ASP A 138 23.46 13.66 -12.58
N GLU A 139 23.41 12.49 -13.20
CA GLU A 139 22.16 11.86 -13.63
C GLU A 139 21.21 11.60 -12.44
N ASN A 140 21.70 10.96 -11.37
CA ASN A 140 20.90 10.67 -10.17
C ASN A 140 20.36 11.95 -9.52
N VAL A 141 21.18 12.99 -9.40
CA VAL A 141 20.76 14.27 -8.81
C VAL A 141 19.73 14.95 -9.70
N SER A 142 19.98 15.00 -11.03
CA SER A 142 19.06 15.60 -11.99
C SER A 142 17.69 14.92 -12.01
N ASP A 143 17.66 13.60 -11.96
CA ASP A 143 16.43 12.84 -11.90
C ASP A 143 15.68 13.06 -10.58
N SER A 144 16.40 13.09 -9.46
CA SER A 144 15.82 13.38 -8.14
C SER A 144 15.19 14.78 -8.10
N VAL A 145 15.89 15.80 -8.59
CA VAL A 145 15.39 17.18 -8.66
C VAL A 145 14.13 17.27 -9.53
N ARG A 146 14.14 16.62 -10.71
CA ARG A 146 12.99 16.61 -11.63
C ARG A 146 11.76 15.98 -10.99
N ASP A 147 11.94 14.87 -10.29
CA ASP A 147 10.83 14.14 -9.69
C ASP A 147 10.33 14.81 -8.41
N MET A 148 11.23 15.38 -7.59
CA MET A 148 10.83 16.25 -6.47
C MET A 148 10.05 17.47 -6.93
N ALA A 149 10.41 18.09 -8.03
CA ALA A 149 9.65 19.22 -8.59
C ALA A 149 8.19 18.83 -8.96
N LYS A 150 7.96 17.58 -9.38
CA LYS A 150 6.60 17.06 -9.63
C LYS A 150 5.83 16.88 -8.30
N LEU A 151 6.49 16.37 -7.26
CA LEU A 151 5.89 16.19 -5.94
C LEU A 151 5.56 17.55 -5.30
N VAL A 152 6.46 18.54 -5.40
CA VAL A 152 6.22 19.92 -4.96
C VAL A 152 4.95 20.49 -5.59
N LYS A 153 4.78 20.32 -6.91
CA LYS A 153 3.55 20.76 -7.59
C LYS A 153 2.31 20.06 -7.04
N ARG A 154 2.41 18.76 -6.78
CA ARG A 154 1.29 17.97 -6.25
C ARG A 154 0.92 18.39 -4.83
N PHE A 155 1.89 18.52 -3.92
CA PHE A 155 1.65 18.90 -2.53
C PHE A 155 1.32 20.38 -2.34
N SER A 156 1.69 21.25 -3.28
CA SER A 156 1.32 22.67 -3.25
C SER A 156 -0.10 22.97 -3.71
N GLY A 157 -0.87 21.96 -4.09
CA GLY A 157 -2.24 22.11 -4.59
C GLY A 157 -2.34 22.76 -5.99
N LYS A 158 -1.23 23.12 -6.63
CA LYS A 158 -1.21 23.79 -7.94
C LYS A 158 -1.71 22.95 -9.12
N GLY A 159 -1.98 21.67 -8.87
CA GLY A 159 -2.52 20.72 -9.86
C GLY A 159 -3.96 20.29 -9.58
N GLY A 160 -4.73 21.03 -8.75
CA GLY A 160 -6.09 20.66 -8.33
C GLY A 160 -6.15 19.71 -7.15
N GLY A 161 -5.01 19.43 -6.49
CA GLY A 161 -4.92 18.69 -5.24
C GLY A 161 -5.08 19.58 -4.00
N GLU A 162 -5.11 18.96 -2.83
CA GLU A 162 -5.12 19.65 -1.55
C GLU A 162 -3.71 20.10 -1.16
N LEU A 163 -3.61 21.28 -0.51
CA LEU A 163 -2.33 21.76 0.00
C LEU A 163 -1.89 20.91 1.20
N MET A 164 -0.73 20.27 1.08
CA MET A 164 -0.14 19.44 2.12
C MET A 164 1.18 20.08 2.61
N PRO A 165 1.12 20.96 3.64
CA PRO A 165 2.26 21.80 4.02
C PRO A 165 3.45 20.98 4.54
N LYS A 166 3.21 19.88 5.24
CA LYS A 166 4.29 19.07 5.83
C LYS A 166 5.03 18.21 4.79
N PRO A 167 4.37 17.41 3.95
CA PRO A 167 5.03 16.75 2.82
C PRO A 167 5.69 17.73 1.86
N LEU A 168 5.13 18.94 1.67
CA LEU A 168 5.73 19.99 0.86
C LEU A 168 7.05 20.51 1.43
N ALA A 169 7.18 20.56 2.76
CA ALA A 169 8.42 21.01 3.42
C ALA A 169 9.55 19.96 3.32
N VAL A 170 9.21 18.69 3.04
CA VAL A 170 10.17 17.60 2.82
C VAL A 170 10.66 17.57 1.38
N ALA A 171 9.77 17.86 0.42
CA ALA A 171 10.07 17.86 -1.02
C ALA A 171 10.83 19.11 -1.46
#